data_03e097c1bedf203ddfcf1fb29142274e
#
_entry.id   03e097c1bedf203ddfcf1fb29142274e
#
_cell.length_a   1.000
_cell.length_b   1.000
_cell.length_c   1.000
_cell.angle_alpha   90.00
_cell.angle_beta   90.00
_cell.angle_gamma   90.00
#
_symmetry.space_group_name_H-M   'P 1'
#
loop_
_entity.id
_entity.type
_entity.pdbx_description
1 polymer ?
#
loop_
_entity_poly.entity_id
_entity_poly.type
_entity_poly.pdbx_seq_one_letter_code
_entity_poly.pdbx_strand_id
1 'polypeptide(L)'
;CAVIQAHSLGMYNSLNDIAEALEQLDSLQLKTIYNKSAAAMHGTVDEDGFLLGDTPETIAQENGLQFKVNWVTGQKTGFFLDQRDNRNLLRQFSKGKTVLNTFCYTGGFSVAALAGGASKVVSADISNTAINLANENVALMKLKKGQTHEGIAVDVMKSLSEDTEQFDIVVLDPPAFAKSLSKKHKAVMGYKRLNAMGINRVKPGGLLFTFSCSQVVDDVLFANTVTAAGIEAKRNCRILYRLGQGADHPVNLYHPEGHYLKGLVIQVE
;
A
#
# COMPACT_ATOMS: atom_id res chain seq x y z
N CYS A 1 -17.33 -1.85 10.58
CA CYS A 1 -17.90 -1.99 9.22
C CYS A 1 -17.36 -3.24 8.55
N ALA A 2 -18.12 -3.77 7.60
CA ALA A 2 -17.68 -4.83 6.70
C ALA A 2 -17.81 -4.34 5.25
N VAL A 3 -16.83 -4.68 4.40
CA VAL A 3 -16.91 -4.47 2.95
C VAL A 3 -16.88 -5.84 2.29
N ILE A 4 -17.90 -6.15 1.51
CA ILE A 4 -18.05 -7.44 0.83
C ILE A 4 -17.82 -7.24 -0.66
N GLN A 5 -17.04 -8.13 -1.26
CA GLN A 5 -16.84 -8.18 -2.71
C GLN A 5 -17.12 -9.60 -3.22
N ALA A 6 -18.20 -9.77 -3.95
CA ALA A 6 -18.51 -11.02 -4.62
C ALA A 6 -17.72 -11.15 -5.93
N HIS A 7 -17.22 -12.36 -6.20
CA HIS A 7 -16.49 -12.70 -7.43
C HIS A 7 -17.24 -13.71 -8.30
N SER A 8 -18.47 -14.09 -7.93
CA SER A 8 -19.34 -14.95 -8.71
C SER A 8 -20.81 -14.57 -8.51
N LEU A 9 -21.65 -14.86 -9.50
CA LEU A 9 -23.07 -14.54 -9.44
C LEU A 9 -23.78 -15.25 -8.25
N GLY A 10 -23.38 -16.48 -7.93
CA GLY A 10 -23.93 -17.20 -6.79
C GLY A 10 -23.67 -16.49 -5.47
N MET A 11 -22.43 -16.03 -5.24
CA MET A 11 -22.08 -15.24 -4.06
C MET A 11 -22.78 -13.88 -4.04
N TYR A 12 -22.93 -13.24 -5.20
CA TYR A 12 -23.65 -11.97 -5.30
C TYR A 12 -25.12 -12.11 -4.90
N ASN A 13 -25.78 -13.17 -5.37
CA ASN A 13 -27.16 -13.45 -5.04
C ASN A 13 -27.38 -13.77 -3.56
N SER A 14 -26.34 -14.21 -2.83
CA SER A 14 -26.37 -14.51 -1.40
C SER A 14 -25.91 -13.34 -0.52
N LEU A 15 -25.70 -12.14 -1.06
CA LEU A 15 -25.17 -11.00 -0.29
C LEU A 15 -26.07 -10.62 0.90
N ASN A 16 -27.40 -10.69 0.74
CA ASN A 16 -28.32 -10.38 1.82
C ASN A 16 -28.24 -11.41 2.95
N ASP A 17 -28.19 -12.70 2.61
CA ASP A 17 -28.06 -13.79 3.58
C ASP A 17 -26.72 -13.68 4.34
N ILE A 18 -25.65 -13.32 3.62
CA ILE A 18 -24.33 -13.08 4.21
C ILE A 18 -24.36 -11.87 5.15
N ALA A 19 -25.03 -10.78 4.74
CA ALA A 19 -25.16 -9.59 5.56
C ALA A 19 -25.94 -9.87 6.86
N GLU A 20 -27.07 -10.58 6.77
CA GLU A 20 -27.85 -11.04 7.95
C GLU A 20 -27.00 -11.91 8.87
N ALA A 21 -26.26 -12.88 8.33
CA ALA A 21 -25.40 -13.74 9.12
C ALA A 21 -24.29 -12.96 9.84
N LEU A 22 -23.70 -11.96 9.18
CA LEU A 22 -22.69 -11.09 9.78
C LEU A 22 -23.28 -10.18 10.87
N GLU A 23 -24.50 -9.69 10.70
CA GLU A 23 -25.20 -8.85 11.68
C GLU A 23 -25.51 -9.64 12.97
N GLN A 24 -25.82 -10.93 12.85
CA GLN A 24 -26.08 -11.82 13.99
C GLN A 24 -24.81 -12.15 14.81
N LEU A 25 -23.63 -11.79 14.35
CA LEU A 25 -22.39 -12.00 15.08
C LEU A 25 -22.15 -10.85 16.07
N ASP A 26 -22.65 -11.00 17.29
CA ASP A 26 -22.51 -10.00 18.37
C ASP A 26 -21.07 -9.52 18.59
N SER A 27 -20.09 -10.38 18.34
CA SER A 27 -18.68 -10.05 18.47
C SER A 27 -18.19 -8.97 17.49
N LEU A 28 -18.88 -8.75 16.37
CA LEU A 28 -18.47 -7.80 15.34
C LEU A 28 -19.08 -6.40 15.55
N GLN A 29 -20.26 -6.28 16.17
CA GLN A 29 -20.98 -5.02 16.39
C GLN A 29 -21.00 -4.12 15.13
N LEU A 30 -21.36 -4.70 13.99
CA LEU A 30 -21.33 -4.02 12.71
C LEU A 30 -22.37 -2.90 12.66
N LYS A 31 -21.94 -1.71 12.23
CA LYS A 31 -22.81 -0.55 11.97
C LYS A 31 -23.05 -0.32 10.48
N THR A 32 -22.20 -0.89 9.66
CA THR A 32 -22.25 -0.73 8.19
C THR A 32 -21.75 -1.99 7.53
N ILE A 33 -22.47 -2.45 6.52
CA ILE A 33 -22.06 -3.48 5.57
C ILE A 33 -22.23 -2.88 4.18
N TYR A 34 -21.14 -2.85 3.40
CA TYR A 34 -21.11 -2.27 2.06
C TYR A 34 -20.72 -3.32 1.02
N ASN A 35 -21.56 -3.50 0.00
CA ASN A 35 -21.26 -4.32 -1.16
C ASN A 35 -20.42 -3.50 -2.16
N LYS A 36 -19.23 -4.01 -2.53
CA LYS A 36 -18.31 -3.39 -3.51
C LYS A 36 -17.96 -4.39 -4.60
N SER A 37 -18.97 -4.97 -5.24
CA SER A 37 -18.82 -6.05 -6.21
C SER A 37 -18.83 -5.62 -7.67
N ALA A 38 -19.34 -4.41 -8.00
CA ALA A 38 -19.52 -3.98 -9.38
C ALA A 38 -18.24 -4.08 -10.22
N ALA A 39 -17.10 -3.62 -9.67
CA ALA A 39 -15.79 -3.68 -10.35
C ALA A 39 -15.26 -5.12 -10.53
N ALA A 40 -15.65 -6.08 -9.68
CA ALA A 40 -15.25 -7.48 -9.77
C ALA A 40 -16.15 -8.30 -10.69
N MET A 41 -17.39 -7.86 -10.86
CA MET A 41 -18.47 -8.55 -11.58
C MET A 41 -18.78 -7.91 -12.95
N HIS A 42 -17.76 -7.41 -13.64
CA HIS A 42 -17.87 -6.66 -14.91
C HIS A 42 -19.02 -7.12 -15.82
N GLY A 43 -19.99 -6.22 -16.06
CA GLY A 43 -21.14 -6.44 -16.96
C GLY A 43 -22.23 -7.38 -16.44
N THR A 44 -22.14 -7.85 -15.20
CA THR A 44 -23.12 -8.75 -14.56
C THR A 44 -23.89 -8.02 -13.45
N VAL A 45 -23.25 -7.02 -12.83
CA VAL A 45 -23.77 -6.22 -11.72
C VAL A 45 -23.35 -4.78 -11.94
N ASP A 46 -24.31 -3.86 -11.87
CA ASP A 46 -24.08 -2.48 -12.25
C ASP A 46 -23.77 -1.56 -11.07
N GLU A 47 -24.14 -1.93 -9.83
CA GLU A 47 -24.04 -1.01 -8.69
C GLU A 47 -23.44 -1.66 -7.43
N ASP A 48 -22.62 -0.87 -6.76
CA ASP A 48 -22.23 -1.07 -5.37
C ASP A 48 -23.31 -0.46 -4.45
N GLY A 49 -23.40 -0.88 -3.19
CA GLY A 49 -24.41 -0.33 -2.29
C GLY A 49 -24.30 -0.78 -0.83
N PHE A 50 -25.05 -0.09 0.03
CA PHE A 50 -25.16 -0.45 1.44
C PHE A 50 -26.13 -1.61 1.61
N LEU A 51 -25.72 -2.62 2.38
CA LEU A 51 -26.56 -3.73 2.84
C LEU A 51 -27.01 -3.51 4.30
N LEU A 52 -26.22 -2.75 5.07
CA LEU A 52 -26.55 -2.28 6.41
C LEU A 52 -25.95 -0.90 6.63
N GLY A 53 -26.73 0.02 7.25
CA GLY A 53 -26.30 1.39 7.53
C GLY A 53 -26.10 2.23 6.27
N ASP A 54 -25.51 3.41 6.42
CA ASP A 54 -25.36 4.40 5.35
C ASP A 54 -24.05 5.20 5.44
N THR A 55 -23.17 4.83 6.36
CA THR A 55 -21.93 5.57 6.63
C THR A 55 -20.84 5.19 5.61
N PRO A 56 -20.32 6.14 4.80
CA PRO A 56 -19.36 5.84 3.75
C PRO A 56 -17.91 5.74 4.23
N GLU A 57 -17.62 6.22 5.45
CA GLU A 57 -16.26 6.36 5.97
C GLU A 57 -16.20 6.20 7.49
N THR A 58 -14.99 5.97 8.01
CA THR A 58 -14.72 5.94 9.45
C THR A 58 -13.30 6.39 9.76
N ILE A 59 -13.02 6.66 11.03
CA ILE A 59 -11.65 6.75 11.53
C ILE A 59 -11.26 5.37 12.08
N ALA A 60 -10.43 4.67 11.33
CA ALA A 60 -9.86 3.38 11.76
C ALA A 60 -8.61 3.59 12.62
N GLN A 61 -8.29 2.61 13.47
CA GLN A 61 -7.07 2.61 14.27
C GLN A 61 -6.15 1.46 13.87
N GLU A 62 -4.88 1.77 13.69
CA GLU A 62 -3.82 0.80 13.44
C GLU A 62 -2.58 1.14 14.26
N ASN A 63 -2.14 0.24 15.14
CA ASN A 63 -0.95 0.45 16.00
C ASN A 63 -0.97 1.79 16.77
N GLY A 64 -2.15 2.24 17.21
CA GLY A 64 -2.35 3.50 17.93
C GLY A 64 -2.35 4.75 17.02
N LEU A 65 -2.33 4.57 15.71
CA LEU A 65 -2.45 5.64 14.70
C LEU A 65 -3.87 5.67 14.15
N GLN A 66 -4.36 6.86 13.80
CA GLN A 66 -5.69 7.06 13.23
C GLN A 66 -5.60 7.27 11.71
N PHE A 67 -6.55 6.69 10.99
CA PHE A 67 -6.66 6.81 9.55
C PHE A 67 -8.12 7.02 9.15
N LYS A 68 -8.38 8.04 8.35
CA LYS A 68 -9.65 8.20 7.65
C LYS A 68 -9.72 7.18 6.53
N VAL A 69 -10.72 6.33 6.56
CA VAL A 69 -10.95 5.28 5.58
C VAL A 69 -12.33 5.46 4.98
N ASN A 70 -12.39 5.63 3.67
CA ASN A 70 -13.63 5.71 2.92
C ASN A 70 -13.73 4.50 1.97
N TRP A 71 -14.68 3.60 2.22
CA TRP A 71 -14.85 2.38 1.43
C TRP A 71 -15.71 2.57 0.18
N VAL A 72 -16.47 3.65 0.10
CA VAL A 72 -17.29 3.96 -1.08
C VAL A 72 -16.39 4.49 -2.21
N THR A 73 -15.64 5.57 -1.96
CA THR A 73 -14.81 6.24 -2.96
C THR A 73 -13.37 5.73 -3.02
N GLY A 74 -12.90 5.05 -1.97
CA GLY A 74 -11.54 4.53 -1.89
C GLY A 74 -11.29 3.34 -2.81
N GLN A 75 -10.04 3.10 -3.15
CA GLN A 75 -9.64 1.88 -3.87
C GLN A 75 -9.86 0.66 -2.99
N LYS A 76 -10.34 -0.46 -3.56
CA LYS A 76 -10.66 -1.69 -2.83
C LYS A 76 -11.53 -1.38 -1.59
N THR A 77 -11.03 -1.67 -0.40
CA THR A 77 -11.70 -1.44 0.89
C THR A 77 -11.42 -0.04 1.49
N GLY A 78 -10.75 0.83 0.75
CA GLY A 78 -10.40 2.19 1.19
C GLY A 78 -9.07 2.29 1.96
N PHE A 79 -8.50 1.17 2.40
CA PHE A 79 -7.21 1.11 3.09
C PHE A 79 -6.53 -0.24 2.84
N PHE A 80 -5.21 -0.27 2.75
CA PHE A 80 -4.41 -1.48 2.51
C PHE A 80 -3.95 -2.08 3.84
N LEU A 81 -4.77 -2.95 4.43
CA LEU A 81 -4.49 -3.60 5.72
C LEU A 81 -3.28 -4.54 5.65
N ASP A 82 -3.04 -5.15 4.50
CA ASP A 82 -1.94 -6.07 4.22
C ASP A 82 -0.54 -5.46 4.44
N GLN A 83 -0.42 -4.13 4.38
CA GLN A 83 0.82 -3.38 4.64
C GLN A 83 1.03 -2.98 6.11
N ARG A 84 0.14 -3.36 7.04
CA ARG A 84 0.18 -2.95 8.45
C ARG A 84 1.53 -3.21 9.11
N ASP A 85 2.05 -4.42 8.98
CA ASP A 85 3.29 -4.83 9.64
C ASP A 85 4.50 -4.14 8.99
N ASN A 86 4.45 -3.91 7.69
CA ASN A 86 5.48 -3.21 6.94
C ASN A 86 5.51 -1.71 7.29
N ARG A 87 4.35 -1.07 7.51
CA ARG A 87 4.26 0.30 8.04
C ARG A 87 4.85 0.39 9.44
N ASN A 88 4.58 -0.61 10.29
CA ASN A 88 5.12 -0.63 11.64
C ASN A 88 6.65 -0.82 11.65
N LEU A 89 7.18 -1.61 10.73
CA LEU A 89 8.63 -1.74 10.54
C LEU A 89 9.26 -0.42 10.09
N LEU A 90 8.67 0.26 9.10
CA LEU A 90 9.14 1.59 8.66
C LEU A 90 9.19 2.58 9.83
N ARG A 91 8.14 2.58 10.68
CA ARG A 91 8.05 3.44 11.86
C ARG A 91 9.28 3.30 12.77
N GLN A 92 9.82 2.08 12.93
CA GLN A 92 10.99 1.81 13.79
C GLN A 92 12.28 2.44 13.24
N PHE A 93 12.41 2.57 11.91
CA PHE A 93 13.60 3.15 11.27
C PHE A 93 13.54 4.66 11.06
N SER A 94 12.40 5.30 11.35
CA SER A 94 12.11 6.66 10.88
C SER A 94 12.65 7.80 11.76
N LYS A 95 13.14 7.52 12.98
CA LYS A 95 13.55 8.58 13.93
C LYS A 95 14.63 9.50 13.35
N GLY A 96 14.30 10.78 13.21
CA GLY A 96 15.20 11.82 12.70
C GLY A 96 15.46 11.75 11.17
N LYS A 97 14.78 10.85 10.45
CA LYS A 97 15.02 10.57 9.04
C LYS A 97 14.16 11.46 8.12
N THR A 98 14.67 11.68 6.91
CA THR A 98 13.88 12.18 5.78
C THR A 98 13.34 11.01 4.98
N VAL A 99 12.04 11.02 4.65
CA VAL A 99 11.35 9.90 4.00
C VAL A 99 10.63 10.37 2.74
N LEU A 100 10.83 9.65 1.63
CA LEU A 100 10.03 9.79 0.41
C LEU A 100 9.10 8.57 0.32
N ASN A 101 7.79 8.80 0.40
CA ASN A 101 6.77 7.78 0.22
C ASN A 101 6.11 7.95 -1.14
N THR A 102 6.40 7.07 -2.09
CA THR A 102 5.86 7.10 -3.44
C THR A 102 4.68 6.14 -3.60
N PHE A 103 3.76 6.46 -4.53
CA PHE A 103 2.48 5.77 -4.66
C PHE A 103 1.74 5.75 -3.32
N CYS A 104 1.77 6.90 -2.65
CA CYS A 104 1.45 6.98 -1.23
C CYS A 104 -0.01 6.71 -0.89
N TYR A 105 -0.92 6.76 -1.86
CA TYR A 105 -2.37 6.59 -1.68
C TYR A 105 -2.88 7.41 -0.48
N THR A 106 -3.41 6.77 0.54
CA THR A 106 -3.94 7.44 1.75
C THR A 106 -2.85 7.89 2.74
N GLY A 107 -1.58 7.79 2.38
CA GLY A 107 -0.46 8.22 3.23
C GLY A 107 -0.13 7.29 4.40
N GLY A 108 -0.54 6.02 4.35
CA GLY A 108 -0.33 5.08 5.46
C GLY A 108 1.13 4.97 5.91
N PHE A 109 2.06 4.82 4.98
CA PHE A 109 3.50 4.82 5.29
C PHE A 109 3.99 6.19 5.78
N SER A 110 3.43 7.30 5.27
CA SER A 110 3.81 8.65 5.70
C SER A 110 3.43 8.91 7.16
N VAL A 111 2.21 8.56 7.56
CA VAL A 111 1.75 8.64 8.95
C VAL A 111 2.61 7.78 9.87
N ALA A 112 2.92 6.55 9.45
CA ALA A 112 3.80 5.65 10.22
C ALA A 112 5.21 6.22 10.40
N ALA A 113 5.80 6.78 9.34
CA ALA A 113 7.11 7.41 9.40
C ALA A 113 7.14 8.62 10.33
N LEU A 114 6.16 9.51 10.25
CA LEU A 114 6.03 10.68 11.13
C LEU A 114 5.83 10.25 12.60
N ALA A 115 5.00 9.23 12.84
CA ALA A 115 4.81 8.67 14.17
C ALA A 115 6.11 8.04 14.73
N GLY A 116 6.96 7.52 13.86
CA GLY A 116 8.31 7.03 14.19
C GLY A 116 9.33 8.13 14.45
N GLY A 117 8.95 9.39 14.24
CA GLY A 117 9.81 10.55 14.48
C GLY A 117 10.61 11.00 13.26
N ALA A 118 10.15 10.70 12.04
CA ALA A 118 10.74 11.28 10.82
C ALA A 118 10.73 12.82 10.92
N SER A 119 11.80 13.46 10.46
CA SER A 119 11.92 14.92 10.45
C SER A 119 11.20 15.56 9.26
N LYS A 120 11.27 14.91 8.10
CA LYS A 120 10.57 15.33 6.88
C LYS A 120 9.99 14.11 6.19
N VAL A 121 8.73 14.19 5.76
CA VAL A 121 8.12 13.17 4.89
C VAL A 121 7.53 13.85 3.67
N VAL A 122 7.89 13.34 2.50
CA VAL A 122 7.28 13.72 1.21
C VAL A 122 6.43 12.56 0.74
N SER A 123 5.14 12.82 0.49
CA SER A 123 4.17 11.87 -0.06
C SER A 123 3.92 12.20 -1.52
N ALA A 124 4.19 11.28 -2.43
CA ALA A 124 4.00 11.46 -3.86
C ALA A 124 3.01 10.44 -4.42
N ASP A 125 2.02 10.92 -5.16
CA ASP A 125 1.04 10.10 -5.89
C ASP A 125 0.57 10.85 -7.13
N ILE A 126 0.08 10.15 -8.14
CA ILE A 126 -0.49 10.79 -9.34
C ILE A 126 -1.87 11.40 -9.06
N SER A 127 -2.58 10.89 -8.06
CA SER A 127 -3.96 11.27 -7.72
C SER A 127 -3.99 12.42 -6.72
N ASN A 128 -4.55 13.56 -7.12
CA ASN A 128 -4.85 14.67 -6.20
C ASN A 128 -5.76 14.21 -5.02
N THR A 129 -6.72 13.33 -5.27
CA THR A 129 -7.60 12.79 -4.23
C THR A 129 -6.82 11.99 -3.20
N ALA A 130 -5.86 11.17 -3.65
CA ALA A 130 -4.98 10.42 -2.75
C ALA A 130 -4.12 11.36 -1.90
N ILE A 131 -3.53 12.38 -2.50
CA ILE A 131 -2.72 13.38 -1.77
C ILE A 131 -3.55 14.16 -0.74
N ASN A 132 -4.77 14.57 -1.09
CA ASN A 132 -5.67 15.23 -0.14
C ASN A 132 -5.96 14.33 1.06
N LEU A 133 -6.26 13.04 0.82
CA LEU A 133 -6.53 12.09 1.87
C LEU A 133 -5.27 11.78 2.72
N ALA A 134 -4.09 11.75 2.09
CA ALA A 134 -2.83 11.62 2.81
C ALA A 134 -2.58 12.83 3.74
N ASN A 135 -2.86 14.05 3.28
CA ASN A 135 -2.78 15.27 4.08
C ASN A 135 -3.78 15.24 5.25
N GLU A 136 -5.02 14.80 5.00
CA GLU A 136 -6.03 14.62 6.06
C GLU A 136 -5.54 13.61 7.12
N ASN A 137 -5.02 12.47 6.70
CA ASN A 137 -4.51 11.44 7.60
C ASN A 137 -3.31 11.92 8.42
N VAL A 138 -2.41 12.70 7.84
CA VAL A 138 -1.32 13.33 8.58
C VAL A 138 -1.85 14.37 9.56
N ALA A 139 -2.90 15.12 9.23
CA ALA A 139 -3.50 16.11 10.12
C ALA A 139 -4.19 15.48 11.35
N LEU A 140 -4.65 14.21 11.26
CA LEU A 140 -5.19 13.48 12.42
C LEU A 140 -4.13 13.25 13.51
N MET A 141 -2.87 13.14 13.13
CA MET A 141 -1.77 13.08 14.08
C MET A 141 -1.17 14.48 14.25
N LYS A 142 -1.14 15.02 15.45
CA LYS A 142 -0.49 16.30 15.71
C LYS A 142 1.03 16.17 15.50
N LEU A 143 1.57 16.81 14.46
CA LEU A 143 3.01 16.80 14.19
C LEU A 143 3.77 17.41 15.37
N LYS A 144 4.91 16.80 15.73
CA LYS A 144 5.81 17.33 16.75
C LYS A 144 6.60 18.51 16.18
N LYS A 145 7.09 19.39 17.07
CA LYS A 145 7.96 20.52 16.68
C LYS A 145 9.16 20.01 15.86
N GLY A 146 9.36 20.59 14.68
CA GLY A 146 10.44 20.24 13.76
C GLY A 146 10.13 19.11 12.77
N GLN A 147 8.93 18.52 12.81
CA GLN A 147 8.47 17.60 11.77
C GLN A 147 7.74 18.36 10.67
N THR A 148 7.95 17.93 9.42
CA THR A 148 7.24 18.47 8.25
C THR A 148 6.67 17.35 7.38
N HIS A 149 5.55 17.65 6.73
CA HIS A 149 4.94 16.79 5.72
C HIS A 149 4.62 17.63 4.48
N GLU A 150 4.88 17.05 3.31
CA GLU A 150 4.55 17.62 2.03
C GLU A 150 3.88 16.56 1.15
N GLY A 151 2.67 16.83 0.67
CA GLY A 151 1.95 16.00 -0.29
C GLY A 151 2.05 16.58 -1.69
N ILE A 152 2.52 15.79 -2.66
CA ILE A 152 2.77 16.22 -4.04
C ILE A 152 1.99 15.33 -5.01
N ALA A 153 1.07 15.92 -5.77
CA ALA A 153 0.40 15.23 -6.88
C ALA A 153 1.28 15.29 -8.13
N VAL A 154 1.91 14.15 -8.47
CA VAL A 154 2.91 14.08 -9.55
C VAL A 154 2.97 12.69 -10.18
N ASP A 155 3.34 12.60 -11.45
CA ASP A 155 3.76 11.32 -12.02
C ASP A 155 5.03 10.84 -11.30
N VAL A 156 4.88 9.81 -10.47
CA VAL A 156 5.95 9.29 -9.62
C VAL A 156 7.16 8.82 -10.44
N MET A 157 6.93 8.14 -11.57
CA MET A 157 8.04 7.66 -12.41
C MET A 157 8.84 8.82 -12.99
N LYS A 158 8.14 9.88 -13.39
CA LYS A 158 8.77 11.11 -13.90
C LYS A 158 9.55 11.82 -12.80
N SER A 159 8.94 12.06 -11.63
CA SER A 159 9.58 12.69 -10.48
C SER A 159 10.84 11.94 -10.04
N LEU A 160 10.76 10.58 -9.92
CA LEU A 160 11.94 9.79 -9.55
C LEU A 160 13.08 9.89 -10.57
N SER A 161 12.77 10.14 -11.85
CA SER A 161 13.79 10.25 -12.91
C SER A 161 14.40 11.65 -13.06
N GLU A 162 13.64 12.69 -12.74
CA GLU A 162 14.04 14.10 -12.97
C GLU A 162 14.61 14.76 -11.71
N ASP A 163 14.09 14.42 -10.54
CA ASP A 163 14.54 14.99 -9.28
C ASP A 163 15.82 14.33 -8.78
N THR A 164 16.64 15.10 -8.09
CA THR A 164 17.95 14.67 -7.55
C THR A 164 17.99 14.64 -6.01
N GLU A 165 16.96 15.14 -5.32
CA GLU A 165 16.92 15.13 -3.86
C GLU A 165 16.97 13.68 -3.34
N GLN A 166 17.86 13.42 -2.39
CA GLN A 166 18.01 12.11 -1.75
C GLN A 166 17.42 12.11 -0.35
N PHE A 167 16.88 10.95 0.04
CA PHE A 167 16.23 10.72 1.31
C PHE A 167 16.93 9.62 2.10
N ASP A 168 16.82 9.66 3.42
CA ASP A 168 17.33 8.58 4.28
C ASP A 168 16.54 7.28 4.06
N ILE A 169 15.24 7.40 3.74
CA ILE A 169 14.35 6.26 3.46
C ILE A 169 13.49 6.59 2.23
N VAL A 170 13.41 5.65 1.30
CA VAL A 170 12.47 5.70 0.17
C VAL A 170 11.54 4.51 0.23
N VAL A 171 10.24 4.73 0.00
CA VAL A 171 9.22 3.69 -0.10
C VAL A 171 8.69 3.64 -1.52
N LEU A 172 8.72 2.46 -2.14
CA LEU A 172 8.17 2.17 -3.46
C LEU A 172 7.07 1.11 -3.29
N ASP A 173 5.81 1.52 -3.27
CA ASP A 173 4.65 0.63 -3.17
C ASP A 173 3.71 0.80 -4.39
N PRO A 174 4.18 0.46 -5.60
CA PRO A 174 3.43 0.70 -6.83
C PRO A 174 2.24 -0.25 -6.96
N PRO A 175 1.23 0.12 -7.76
CA PRO A 175 0.20 -0.83 -8.18
C PRO A 175 0.83 -1.97 -8.99
N ALA A 176 0.13 -3.11 -9.08
CA ALA A 176 0.61 -4.27 -9.83
C ALA A 176 0.85 -3.94 -11.31
N PHE A 177 2.09 -4.06 -11.78
CA PHE A 177 2.46 -3.78 -13.17
C PHE A 177 1.96 -4.85 -14.15
N ALA A 178 1.61 -6.04 -13.66
CA ALA A 178 0.93 -7.06 -14.47
C ALA A 178 -0.03 -7.90 -13.64
N LYS A 179 -1.18 -8.22 -14.27
CA LYS A 179 -2.20 -9.12 -13.74
C LYS A 179 -2.27 -10.46 -14.49
N SER A 180 -1.49 -10.63 -15.56
CA SER A 180 -1.48 -11.85 -16.39
C SER A 180 -0.06 -12.25 -16.77
N LEU A 181 0.16 -13.56 -16.96
CA LEU A 181 1.45 -14.13 -17.34
C LEU A 181 2.01 -13.55 -18.65
N SER A 182 1.16 -13.23 -19.61
CA SER A 182 1.58 -12.63 -20.89
C SER A 182 2.25 -11.26 -20.72
N LYS A 183 1.99 -10.56 -19.61
CA LYS A 183 2.59 -9.26 -19.29
C LYS A 183 3.76 -9.36 -18.30
N LYS A 184 4.17 -10.57 -17.88
CA LYS A 184 5.21 -10.81 -16.87
C LYS A 184 6.51 -10.07 -17.19
N HIS A 185 7.02 -10.23 -18.42
CA HIS A 185 8.28 -9.58 -18.83
C HIS A 185 8.21 -8.06 -18.73
N LYS A 186 7.10 -7.44 -19.18
CA LYS A 186 6.88 -6.00 -19.10
C LYS A 186 6.85 -5.53 -17.65
N ALA A 187 6.23 -6.31 -16.75
CA ALA A 187 6.20 -6.00 -15.32
C ALA A 187 7.61 -6.03 -14.70
N VAL A 188 8.40 -7.07 -15.00
CA VAL A 188 9.79 -7.18 -14.51
C VAL A 188 10.61 -5.97 -14.94
N MET A 189 10.51 -5.54 -16.20
CA MET A 189 11.21 -4.35 -16.69
C MET A 189 10.73 -3.06 -16.00
N GLY A 190 9.42 -2.95 -15.74
CA GLY A 190 8.85 -1.82 -14.99
C GLY A 190 9.37 -1.76 -13.54
N TYR A 191 9.35 -2.90 -12.83
CA TYR A 191 9.91 -2.99 -11.47
C TYR A 191 11.41 -2.72 -11.45
N LYS A 192 12.17 -3.24 -12.40
CA LYS A 192 13.61 -2.97 -12.52
C LYS A 192 13.88 -1.47 -12.65
N ARG A 193 13.22 -0.81 -13.61
CA ARG A 193 13.35 0.64 -13.83
C ARG A 193 12.96 1.45 -12.60
N LEU A 194 11.81 1.16 -11.99
CA LEU A 194 11.33 1.83 -10.78
C LEU A 194 12.34 1.71 -9.64
N ASN A 195 12.83 0.49 -9.39
CA ASN A 195 13.79 0.24 -8.31
C ASN A 195 15.14 0.93 -8.57
N ALA A 196 15.65 0.95 -9.80
CA ALA A 196 16.88 1.66 -10.13
C ALA A 196 16.76 3.17 -9.84
N MET A 197 15.63 3.79 -10.23
CA MET A 197 15.36 5.18 -9.91
C MET A 197 15.21 5.41 -8.40
N GLY A 198 14.48 4.54 -7.70
CA GLY A 198 14.32 4.62 -6.25
C GLY A 198 15.64 4.50 -5.50
N ILE A 199 16.53 3.57 -5.89
CA ILE A 199 17.87 3.38 -5.33
C ILE A 199 18.69 4.68 -5.45
N ASN A 200 18.62 5.39 -6.58
CA ASN A 200 19.33 6.65 -6.79
C ASN A 200 18.81 7.78 -5.88
N ARG A 201 17.57 7.68 -5.39
CA ARG A 201 16.99 8.66 -4.45
C ARG A 201 17.32 8.35 -2.99
N VAL A 202 17.98 7.22 -2.69
CA VAL A 202 18.42 6.86 -1.35
C VAL A 202 19.81 7.42 -1.08
N LYS A 203 19.98 8.14 0.04
CA LYS A 203 21.30 8.57 0.53
C LYS A 203 22.22 7.36 0.80
N PRO A 204 23.55 7.51 0.70
CA PRO A 204 24.47 6.45 1.13
C PRO A 204 24.18 6.02 2.57
N GLY A 205 24.07 4.71 2.79
CA GLY A 205 23.69 4.11 4.10
C GLY A 205 22.19 4.14 4.41
N GLY A 206 21.37 4.73 3.53
CA GLY A 206 19.92 4.80 3.68
C GLY A 206 19.20 3.51 3.28
N LEU A 207 17.87 3.52 3.38
CA LEU A 207 17.01 2.34 3.18
C LEU A 207 16.04 2.55 2.01
N LEU A 208 15.85 1.49 1.23
CA LEU A 208 14.73 1.37 0.29
C LEU A 208 13.77 0.29 0.79
N PHE A 209 12.51 0.66 1.00
CA PHE A 209 11.38 -0.25 1.16
C PHE A 209 10.72 -0.40 -0.21
N THR A 210 10.73 -1.58 -0.78
CA THR A 210 10.16 -1.79 -2.12
C THR A 210 9.23 -2.99 -2.15
N PHE A 211 8.10 -2.85 -2.84
CA PHE A 211 7.02 -3.83 -2.84
C PHE A 211 6.55 -4.21 -4.24
N SER A 212 5.95 -5.38 -4.33
CA SER A 212 5.20 -5.86 -5.49
C SER A 212 3.99 -6.66 -5.04
N CYS A 213 2.80 -6.26 -5.47
CA CYS A 213 1.56 -7.03 -5.30
C CYS A 213 1.18 -7.83 -6.58
N SER A 214 2.10 -7.98 -7.53
CA SER A 214 1.85 -8.70 -8.79
C SER A 214 1.98 -10.21 -8.58
N GLN A 215 0.89 -10.96 -8.73
CA GLN A 215 0.88 -12.44 -8.60
C GLN A 215 1.81 -13.15 -9.58
N VAL A 216 2.06 -12.58 -10.76
CA VAL A 216 2.93 -13.19 -11.77
C VAL A 216 4.44 -12.98 -11.51
N VAL A 217 4.78 -12.21 -10.48
CA VAL A 217 6.15 -11.94 -10.03
C VAL A 217 6.29 -12.57 -8.65
N ASP A 218 6.96 -13.72 -8.57
CA ASP A 218 7.24 -14.40 -7.30
C ASP A 218 8.40 -13.73 -6.52
N ASP A 219 8.66 -14.21 -5.29
CA ASP A 219 9.68 -13.64 -4.39
C ASP A 219 11.09 -13.67 -4.99
N VAL A 220 11.45 -14.78 -5.65
CA VAL A 220 12.78 -14.97 -6.25
C VAL A 220 12.95 -14.03 -7.43
N LEU A 221 11.95 -13.97 -8.30
CA LEU A 221 11.98 -13.08 -9.46
C LEU A 221 11.98 -11.61 -9.02
N PHE A 222 11.22 -11.24 -7.99
CA PHE A 222 11.22 -9.89 -7.46
C PHE A 222 12.60 -9.51 -6.90
N ALA A 223 13.20 -10.37 -6.06
CA ALA A 223 14.54 -10.13 -5.52
C ALA A 223 15.60 -10.00 -6.62
N ASN A 224 15.57 -10.89 -7.64
CA ASN A 224 16.48 -10.82 -8.78
C ASN A 224 16.27 -9.53 -9.61
N THR A 225 15.03 -9.07 -9.73
CA THR A 225 14.70 -7.82 -10.42
C THR A 225 15.28 -6.61 -9.69
N VAL A 226 15.16 -6.59 -8.35
CA VAL A 226 15.73 -5.53 -7.50
C VAL A 226 17.27 -5.59 -7.52
N THR A 227 17.87 -6.79 -7.55
CA THR A 227 19.33 -6.96 -7.72
C THR A 227 19.80 -6.36 -9.04
N ALA A 228 19.10 -6.65 -10.14
CA ALA A 228 19.42 -6.07 -11.46
C ALA A 228 19.28 -4.53 -11.47
N ALA A 229 18.34 -3.98 -10.69
CA ALA A 229 18.18 -2.54 -10.50
C ALA A 229 19.37 -1.92 -9.73
N GLY A 230 19.86 -2.58 -8.68
CA GLY A 230 21.05 -2.15 -7.94
C GLY A 230 22.31 -2.10 -8.83
N ILE A 231 22.49 -3.12 -9.67
CA ILE A 231 23.59 -3.17 -10.65
C ILE A 231 23.46 -1.99 -11.64
N GLU A 232 22.26 -1.73 -12.17
CA GLU A 232 22.01 -0.62 -13.09
C GLU A 232 22.27 0.74 -12.44
N ALA A 233 21.86 0.91 -11.20
CA ALA A 233 22.11 2.11 -10.40
C ALA A 233 23.58 2.25 -9.96
N LYS A 234 24.42 1.24 -10.20
CA LYS A 234 25.82 1.18 -9.75
C LYS A 234 25.99 1.42 -8.25
N ARG A 235 25.05 0.90 -7.46
CA ARG A 235 25.02 1.01 -6.00
C ARG A 235 25.16 -0.37 -5.37
N ASN A 236 25.93 -0.48 -4.30
CA ASN A 236 25.97 -1.69 -3.48
C ASN A 236 24.72 -1.76 -2.59
N CYS A 237 24.01 -2.89 -2.62
CA CYS A 237 22.73 -3.05 -1.95
C CYS A 237 22.72 -4.34 -1.12
N ARG A 238 22.24 -4.26 0.13
CA ARG A 238 22.10 -5.42 1.02
C ARG A 238 20.64 -5.58 1.45
N ILE A 239 20.10 -6.79 1.33
CA ILE A 239 18.77 -7.10 1.84
C ILE A 239 18.83 -7.22 3.36
N LEU A 240 18.10 -6.38 4.07
CA LEU A 240 17.96 -6.45 5.53
C LEU A 240 16.74 -7.28 5.92
N TYR A 241 15.61 -7.11 5.22
CA TYR A 241 14.36 -7.82 5.50
C TYR A 241 13.70 -8.29 4.21
N ARG A 242 13.04 -9.46 4.30
CA ARG A 242 12.05 -9.93 3.34
C ARG A 242 10.68 -9.75 3.97
N LEU A 243 9.77 -9.11 3.26
CA LEU A 243 8.47 -8.67 3.73
C LEU A 243 7.36 -9.33 2.92
N GLY A 244 6.18 -9.40 3.50
CA GLY A 244 4.96 -9.91 2.87
C GLY A 244 3.73 -9.30 3.53
N GLN A 245 2.57 -9.91 3.28
CA GLN A 245 1.32 -9.58 3.94
C GLN A 245 1.32 -10.05 5.41
N GLY A 246 0.57 -9.34 6.26
CA GLY A 246 0.44 -9.66 7.68
C GLY A 246 -0.38 -10.93 7.94
N ALA A 247 -0.41 -11.37 9.19
CA ALA A 247 -1.11 -12.59 9.63
C ALA A 247 -2.64 -12.53 9.46
N ASP A 248 -3.21 -11.36 9.32
CA ASP A 248 -4.62 -11.12 8.97
C ASP A 248 -4.95 -11.36 7.48
N HIS A 249 -3.92 -11.63 6.67
CA HIS A 249 -4.02 -12.08 5.28
C HIS A 249 -3.33 -13.46 5.15
N PRO A 250 -3.84 -14.51 5.83
CA PRO A 250 -3.17 -15.80 5.88
C PRO A 250 -3.15 -16.46 4.50
N VAL A 251 -2.05 -17.17 4.22
CA VAL A 251 -1.94 -18.00 3.02
C VAL A 251 -2.33 -19.42 3.39
N ASN A 252 -3.32 -19.97 2.69
CA ASN A 252 -3.69 -21.37 2.86
C ASN A 252 -2.58 -22.27 2.27
N LEU A 253 -2.12 -23.27 3.02
CA LEU A 253 -1.07 -24.20 2.56
C LEU A 253 -1.42 -24.94 1.26
N TYR A 254 -2.70 -25.16 1.01
CA TYR A 254 -3.20 -25.82 -0.20
C TYR A 254 -3.48 -24.83 -1.37
N HIS A 255 -3.42 -23.51 -1.09
CA HIS A 255 -3.69 -22.43 -2.03
C HIS A 255 -2.59 -21.36 -1.94
N PRO A 256 -1.35 -21.69 -2.39
CA PRO A 256 -0.19 -20.80 -2.26
C PRO A 256 -0.33 -19.51 -3.09
N GLU A 257 -1.25 -19.47 -4.04
CA GLU A 257 -1.61 -18.25 -4.81
C GLU A 257 -2.15 -17.11 -3.94
N GLY A 258 -2.54 -17.40 -2.70
CA GLY A 258 -2.87 -16.38 -1.69
C GLY A 258 -1.67 -15.53 -1.27
N HIS A 259 -0.43 -15.97 -1.55
CA HIS A 259 0.78 -15.17 -1.34
C HIS A 259 1.00 -14.20 -2.48
N TYR A 260 0.56 -12.96 -2.33
CA TYR A 260 0.59 -11.96 -3.40
C TYR A 260 1.48 -10.76 -3.11
N LEU A 261 1.72 -10.40 -1.85
CA LEU A 261 2.54 -9.26 -1.47
C LEU A 261 3.99 -9.71 -1.22
N LYS A 262 4.92 -9.16 -1.95
CA LYS A 262 6.36 -9.32 -1.77
C LYS A 262 6.98 -7.98 -1.47
N GLY A 263 7.89 -7.95 -0.50
CA GLY A 263 8.63 -6.74 -0.16
C GLY A 263 10.07 -7.00 0.25
N LEU A 264 10.89 -6.00 0.06
CA LEU A 264 12.29 -5.99 0.53
C LEU A 264 12.58 -4.68 1.23
N VAL A 265 13.33 -4.76 2.33
CA VAL A 265 14.06 -3.61 2.85
C VAL A 265 15.52 -3.81 2.47
N ILE A 266 16.05 -2.89 1.68
CA ILE A 266 17.45 -2.91 1.27
C ILE A 266 18.18 -1.68 1.80
N GLN A 267 19.39 -1.90 2.30
CA GLN A 267 20.35 -0.84 2.59
C GLN A 267 21.12 -0.53 1.31
N VAL A 268 21.27 0.75 1.01
CA VAL A 268 21.92 1.26 -0.21
C VAL A 268 23.19 1.98 0.20
N GLU A 269 24.34 1.53 -0.30
CA GLU A 269 25.67 2.10 -0.03
C GLU A 269 26.16 3.01 -1.14
#